data_351642e4b395015e92e37de3443c87da
#
_entry.id   351642e4b395015e92e37de3443c87da
#
_cell.length_a   1.000
_cell.length_b   1.000
_cell.length_c   1.000
_cell.angle_alpha   90.00
_cell.angle_beta   90.00
_cell.angle_gamma   90.00
#
_symmetry.space_group_name_H-M   'P 1'
#
loop_
_entity.id
_entity.type
_entity.pdbx_description
1 polymer ?
#
loop_
_entity_poly.entity_id
_entity_poly.type
_entity_poly.pdbx_seq_one_letter_code
_entity_poly.pdbx_strand_id
1 'polypeptide(L)'
;MSSEKQALRTLNVAINDAENTGNRDFLASILAPELAFSRASGAVDDAGRFLQKVATKNPPGELRPELIEIDTFGNRAIVKCVITQGGKNYHNIRLFVRIDPNWKLLAWANEQVG
;
A
#
# COMPACT_ATOMS: atom_id res chain seq x y z
N MET A 1 -1.50 -16.17 15.45
CA MET A 1 -0.20 -16.31 15.18
C MET A 1 0.28 -15.72 13.89
N SER A 2 1.53 -15.76 13.79
CA SER A 2 2.29 -15.02 12.80
C SER A 2 2.05 -15.35 11.33
N SER A 3 1.37 -16.45 10.98
CA SER A 3 1.16 -16.79 9.57
C SER A 3 0.34 -15.74 8.83
N GLU A 4 -0.67 -15.19 9.47
CA GLU A 4 -1.50 -14.14 8.88
C GLU A 4 -0.72 -12.84 8.78
N LYS A 5 0.03 -12.49 9.83
CA LYS A 5 0.89 -11.30 9.80
C LYS A 5 2.01 -11.44 8.78
N GLN A 6 2.55 -12.65 8.63
CA GLN A 6 3.58 -12.90 7.62
C GLN A 6 3.03 -12.71 6.21
N ALA A 7 1.81 -13.19 5.94
CA ALA A 7 1.18 -13.01 4.65
C ALA A 7 0.98 -11.52 4.34
N LEU A 8 0.55 -10.74 5.33
CA LEU A 8 0.37 -9.30 5.17
C LEU A 8 1.70 -8.58 4.96
N ARG A 9 2.75 -8.99 5.68
CA ARG A 9 4.08 -8.41 5.48
C ARG A 9 4.58 -8.67 4.08
N THR A 10 4.43 -9.89 3.59
CA THR A 10 4.81 -10.26 2.24
C THR A 10 4.01 -9.46 1.20
N LEU A 11 2.71 -9.32 1.42
CA LEU A 11 1.86 -8.54 0.54
C LEU A 11 2.27 -7.07 0.52
N ASN A 12 2.56 -6.51 1.68
CA ASN A 12 2.98 -5.11 1.77
C ASN A 12 4.27 -4.84 0.99
N VAL A 13 5.23 -5.74 1.10
CA VAL A 13 6.49 -5.65 0.35
C VAL A 13 6.20 -5.75 -1.16
N ALA A 14 5.36 -6.70 -1.56
CA ALA A 14 4.99 -6.89 -2.96
C ALA A 14 4.30 -5.65 -3.54
N ILE A 15 3.45 -4.98 -2.76
CA ILE A 15 2.81 -3.74 -3.19
C ILE A 15 3.86 -2.65 -3.44
N ASN A 16 4.80 -2.48 -2.52
CA ASN A 16 5.84 -1.48 -2.68
C ASN A 16 6.74 -1.78 -3.89
N ASP A 17 7.10 -3.04 -4.09
CA ASP A 17 7.86 -3.44 -5.27
C ASP A 17 7.10 -3.17 -6.56
N ALA A 18 5.79 -3.46 -6.56
CA ALA A 18 4.96 -3.20 -7.74
C ALA A 18 4.84 -1.71 -8.03
N GLU A 19 4.77 -0.87 -7.00
CA GLU A 19 4.78 0.57 -7.19
C GLU A 19 6.11 1.05 -7.77
N ASN A 20 7.22 0.51 -7.26
CA ASN A 20 8.55 0.89 -7.72
C ASN A 20 8.79 0.51 -9.18
N THR A 21 8.25 -0.62 -9.62
CA THR A 21 8.43 -1.14 -10.98
C THR A 21 7.29 -0.78 -11.94
N GLY A 22 6.20 -0.20 -11.43
CA GLY A 22 5.04 0.10 -12.26
C GLY A 22 4.23 -1.14 -12.64
N ASN A 23 4.21 -2.17 -11.79
CA ASN A 23 3.48 -3.40 -12.05
C ASN A 23 1.98 -3.21 -11.79
N ARG A 24 1.31 -2.62 -12.75
CA ARG A 24 -0.10 -2.26 -12.65
C ARG A 24 -1.01 -3.46 -12.50
N ASP A 25 -0.73 -4.54 -13.22
CA ASP A 25 -1.58 -5.74 -13.17
C ASP A 25 -1.60 -6.36 -11.79
N PHE A 26 -0.45 -6.45 -11.14
CA PHE A 26 -0.40 -6.95 -9.77
C PHE A 26 -1.22 -6.05 -8.84
N LEU A 27 -1.00 -4.74 -8.92
CA LEU A 27 -1.71 -3.80 -8.06
C LEU A 27 -3.22 -3.88 -8.28
N ALA A 28 -3.67 -3.96 -9.52
CA ALA A 28 -5.09 -4.10 -9.82
C ALA A 28 -5.69 -5.33 -9.16
N SER A 29 -4.92 -6.41 -9.06
CA SER A 29 -5.42 -7.67 -8.47
C SER A 29 -5.63 -7.61 -6.97
N ILE A 30 -4.98 -6.66 -6.26
CA ILE A 30 -5.05 -6.61 -4.80
C ILE A 30 -5.83 -5.41 -4.26
N LEU A 31 -6.29 -4.51 -5.12
CA LEU A 31 -7.07 -3.35 -4.67
C LEU A 31 -8.54 -3.76 -4.52
N ALA A 32 -9.16 -3.34 -3.41
CA ALA A 32 -10.60 -3.43 -3.29
C ALA A 32 -11.24 -2.39 -4.22
N PRO A 33 -12.44 -2.68 -4.79
CA PRO A 33 -13.08 -1.72 -5.70
C PRO A 33 -13.32 -0.36 -5.06
N GLU A 34 -13.54 -0.34 -3.75
CA GLU A 34 -13.85 0.88 -2.99
C GLU A 34 -12.60 1.60 -2.47
N LEU A 35 -11.42 1.26 -2.95
CA LEU A 35 -10.16 1.84 -2.43
C LEU A 35 -10.24 3.36 -2.37
N ALA A 36 -9.80 3.90 -1.24
CA ALA A 36 -9.55 5.32 -1.08
C ALA A 36 -8.10 5.52 -0.62
N PHE A 37 -7.33 6.24 -1.41
CA PHE A 37 -5.93 6.53 -1.09
C PHE A 37 -5.76 8.04 -0.87
N SER A 38 -5.50 8.43 0.36
CA SER A 38 -5.21 9.81 0.71
C SER A 38 -3.70 10.06 0.57
N ARG A 39 -3.34 10.88 -0.38
CA ARG A 39 -1.93 11.20 -0.64
C ARG A 39 -1.45 12.30 0.30
N ALA A 40 -0.14 12.38 0.48
CA ALA A 40 0.48 13.41 1.31
C ALA A 40 0.14 14.83 0.83
N SER A 41 -0.16 14.99 -0.45
CA SER A 41 -0.58 16.28 -1.01
C SER A 41 -1.98 16.72 -0.60
N GLY A 42 -2.77 15.83 -0.01
CA GLY A 42 -4.17 16.05 0.32
C GLY A 42 -5.14 15.56 -0.74
N ALA A 43 -4.65 15.13 -1.91
CA ALA A 43 -5.50 14.55 -2.94
C ALA A 43 -5.96 13.15 -2.54
N VAL A 44 -7.16 12.77 -2.97
CA VAL A 44 -7.68 11.42 -2.74
C VAL A 44 -7.87 10.74 -4.09
N ASP A 45 -7.24 9.57 -4.25
CA ASP A 45 -7.36 8.76 -5.45
C ASP A 45 -8.23 7.54 -5.18
N ASP A 46 -9.11 7.22 -6.13
CA ASP A 46 -9.76 5.91 -6.15
C ASP A 46 -8.84 4.90 -6.84
N ALA A 47 -9.30 3.64 -6.95
CA ALA A 47 -8.48 2.58 -7.55
C ALA A 47 -8.07 2.91 -8.99
N GLY A 48 -8.99 3.44 -9.79
CA GLY A 48 -8.71 3.78 -11.17
C GLY A 48 -7.65 4.85 -11.32
N ARG A 49 -7.74 5.92 -10.54
CA ARG A 49 -6.76 7.01 -10.57
C ARG A 49 -5.40 6.55 -10.09
N PHE A 50 -5.38 5.74 -9.02
CA PHE A 50 -4.13 5.19 -8.52
C PHE A 50 -3.42 4.37 -9.60
N LEU A 51 -4.17 3.49 -10.27
CA LEU A 51 -3.60 2.62 -11.30
C LEU A 51 -3.10 3.41 -12.50
N GLN A 52 -3.80 4.47 -12.90
CA GLN A 52 -3.34 5.33 -13.98
C GLN A 52 -1.97 5.94 -13.69
N LYS A 53 -1.78 6.40 -12.45
CA LYS A 53 -0.51 7.03 -12.06
C LYS A 53 0.63 6.03 -11.99
N VAL A 54 0.36 4.81 -11.57
CA VAL A 54 1.37 3.74 -11.49
C VAL A 54 1.88 3.40 -12.89
N ALA A 55 0.99 3.32 -13.88
CA ALA A 55 1.33 2.88 -15.22
C ALA A 55 2.35 3.78 -15.93
N THR A 56 2.56 5.00 -15.45
CA THR A 56 3.46 5.96 -16.07
C THR A 56 4.82 6.08 -15.41
N LYS A 57 5.13 5.22 -14.44
CA LYS A 57 6.41 5.33 -13.72
C LYS A 57 7.59 4.94 -14.60
N ASN A 58 8.43 5.93 -14.87
CA ASN A 58 9.66 5.75 -15.64
C ASN A 58 10.58 6.96 -15.36
N PRO A 59 11.70 6.82 -14.67
CA PRO A 59 12.27 5.57 -14.15
C PRO A 59 11.48 4.99 -12.98
N PRO A 60 11.81 3.75 -12.56
CA PRO A 60 11.16 3.13 -11.40
C PRO A 60 11.32 3.98 -10.14
N GLY A 61 10.32 3.91 -9.27
CA GLY A 61 10.36 4.58 -7.99
C GLY A 61 11.32 3.90 -7.00
N GLU A 62 11.55 4.55 -5.87
CA GLU A 62 12.46 4.04 -4.83
C GLU A 62 11.80 4.09 -3.46
N LEU A 63 10.61 3.47 -3.34
CA LEU A 63 9.96 3.37 -2.05
C LEU A 63 10.68 2.35 -1.18
N ARG A 64 11.04 2.75 0.04
CA ARG A 64 11.71 1.87 1.00
C ARG A 64 10.93 1.87 2.30
N PRO A 65 10.17 0.79 2.57
CA PRO A 65 9.42 0.69 3.82
C PRO A 65 10.33 0.31 4.99
N GLU A 66 10.11 0.96 6.12
CA GLU A 66 10.80 0.67 7.37
C GLU A 66 9.81 0.66 8.53
N LEU A 67 10.20 0.09 9.66
CA LEU A 67 9.40 0.08 10.89
C LEU A 67 7.98 -0.42 10.65
N ILE A 68 7.86 -1.60 10.04
CA ILE A 68 6.56 -2.17 9.67
C ILE A 68 5.88 -2.75 10.90
N GLU A 69 4.67 -2.25 11.21
CA GLU A 69 3.82 -2.79 12.27
C GLU A 69 2.52 -3.31 11.66
N ILE A 70 2.07 -4.47 12.11
CA ILE A 70 0.88 -5.13 11.56
C ILE A 70 -0.05 -5.52 12.71
N ASP A 71 -1.30 -5.05 12.65
CA ASP A 71 -2.36 -5.42 13.58
C ASP A 71 -3.50 -6.08 12.81
N THR A 72 -4.02 -7.18 13.33
CA THR A 72 -5.11 -7.92 12.70
C THR A 72 -6.35 -7.91 13.60
N PHE A 73 -7.52 -7.80 12.98
CA PHE A 73 -8.82 -7.74 13.66
C PHE A 73 -9.83 -8.57 12.86
N GLY A 74 -9.85 -9.88 13.05
CA GLY A 74 -10.72 -10.74 12.26
C GLY A 74 -10.39 -10.66 10.78
N ASN A 75 -11.31 -10.16 9.96
CA ASN A 75 -11.08 -10.01 8.52
C ASN A 75 -10.58 -8.62 8.13
N ARG A 76 -10.04 -7.86 9.08
CA ARG A 76 -9.41 -6.55 8.85
C ARG A 76 -7.97 -6.58 9.33
N ALA A 77 -7.13 -5.77 8.71
CA ALA A 77 -5.75 -5.61 9.16
C ALA A 77 -5.28 -4.19 8.86
N ILE A 78 -4.43 -3.68 9.74
CA ILE A 78 -3.78 -2.39 9.53
C ILE A 78 -2.28 -2.64 9.44
N VAL A 79 -1.64 -2.13 8.38
CA VAL A 79 -0.19 -2.17 8.21
C VAL A 79 0.31 -0.73 8.22
N LYS A 80 1.17 -0.43 9.20
CA LYS A 80 1.78 0.91 9.33
C LYS A 80 3.27 0.79 9.07
N CYS A 81 3.80 1.71 8.30
CA CYS A 81 5.25 1.78 8.11
C CYS A 81 5.69 3.21 7.81
N VAL A 82 6.99 3.42 7.84
CA VAL A 82 7.60 4.64 7.36
C VAL A 82 8.15 4.36 5.97
N ILE A 83 7.80 5.19 5.01
CA ILE A 83 8.29 5.07 3.64
C ILE A 83 9.27 6.20 3.38
N THR A 84 10.43 5.88 2.82
CA THR A 84 11.38 6.87 2.35
C THR A 84 11.27 6.97 0.84
N GLN A 85 11.09 8.19 0.34
CA GLN A 85 10.99 8.45 -1.09
C GLN A 85 11.53 9.84 -1.40
N GLY A 86 12.48 9.90 -2.33
CA GLY A 86 13.07 11.18 -2.74
C GLY A 86 13.73 11.96 -1.61
N GLY A 87 14.34 11.27 -0.64
CA GLY A 87 14.98 11.90 0.50
C GLY A 87 14.02 12.36 1.58
N LYS A 88 12.73 12.06 1.45
CA LYS A 88 11.70 12.44 2.41
C LYS A 88 11.09 11.22 3.05
N ASN A 89 10.61 11.38 4.28
CA ASN A 89 9.95 10.29 5.01
C ASN A 89 8.46 10.55 5.07
N TYR A 90 7.68 9.47 4.98
CA TYR A 90 6.22 9.51 5.03
C TYR A 90 5.73 8.44 5.98
N HIS A 91 4.73 8.78 6.80
CA HIS A 91 3.92 7.76 7.46
C HIS A 91 2.99 7.15 6.43
N ASN A 92 2.95 5.82 6.41
CA ASN A 92 2.13 5.08 5.46
C ASN A 92 1.25 4.12 6.25
N ILE A 93 -0.07 4.26 6.08
CA ILE A 93 -1.05 3.41 6.75
C ILE A 93 -1.89 2.76 5.67
N ARG A 94 -1.97 1.44 5.70
CA ARG A 94 -2.79 0.65 4.79
C ARG A 94 -3.79 -0.16 5.58
N LEU A 95 -5.06 -0.09 5.19
CA LEU A 95 -6.12 -0.91 5.74
C LEU A 95 -6.48 -2.00 4.75
N PHE A 96 -6.34 -3.24 5.18
CA PHE A 96 -6.69 -4.41 4.36
C PHE A 96 -7.98 -5.03 4.85
N VAL A 97 -8.74 -5.60 3.94
CA VAL A 97 -9.92 -6.41 4.23
C VAL A 97 -9.72 -7.77 3.59
N ARG A 98 -10.06 -8.84 4.32
CA ARG A 98 -10.02 -10.18 3.76
C ARG A 98 -11.35 -10.49 3.09
N ILE A 99 -11.30 -10.61 1.77
CA ILE A 99 -12.43 -11.07 0.96
C ILE A 99 -12.05 -12.49 0.57
N ASP A 100 -12.56 -13.43 1.34
CA ASP A 100 -12.16 -14.82 1.37
C ASP A 100 -11.74 -15.38 0.01
N PRO A 101 -10.53 -15.94 -0.10
CA PRO A 101 -9.54 -16.09 0.95
C PRO A 101 -8.47 -14.98 1.00
N ASN A 102 -8.57 -13.95 0.16
CA ASN A 102 -7.48 -13.03 -0.10
C ASN A 102 -7.63 -11.70 0.63
N TRP A 103 -6.49 -11.13 1.02
CA TRP A 103 -6.46 -9.77 1.52
C TRP A 103 -6.49 -8.78 0.36
N LYS A 104 -7.32 -7.74 0.49
CA LYS A 104 -7.41 -6.64 -0.48
C LYS A 104 -7.13 -5.32 0.20
N LEU A 105 -6.49 -4.41 -0.49
CA LEU A 105 -6.21 -3.08 0.03
C LEU A 105 -7.46 -2.20 -0.11
N LEU A 106 -8.03 -1.80 1.03
CA LEU A 106 -9.27 -1.04 1.06
C LEU A 106 -9.05 0.46 1.25
N ALA A 107 -8.09 0.82 2.08
CA ALA A 107 -7.79 2.23 2.33
C ALA A 107 -6.29 2.41 2.56
N TRP A 108 -5.81 3.62 2.24
CA TRP A 108 -4.39 3.90 2.28
C TRP A 108 -4.21 5.40 2.53
N ALA A 109 -3.28 5.75 3.39
CA ALA A 109 -2.99 7.15 3.67
C ALA A 109 -1.49 7.36 3.79
N ASN A 110 -1.02 8.46 3.20
CA ASN A 110 0.36 8.92 3.32
C ASN A 110 0.38 10.30 3.93
N GLU A 111 1.33 10.53 4.82
CA GLU A 111 1.57 11.85 5.41
C GLU A 111 3.07 12.08 5.50
N GLN A 112 3.53 13.20 4.97
CA GLN A 112 4.95 13.54 5.06
C GLN A 112 5.31 13.89 6.50
N VAL A 113 6.44 13.37 7.00
CA VAL A 113 6.95 13.64 8.34
C VAL A 113 8.37 14.19 8.26
N GLY A 114 8.61 15.26 8.95
CA GLY A 114 9.91 15.89 9.06
C GLY A 114 10.37 16.60 7.81
#